data_830d18d8eca837421e26f84844c588fa
#
_entry.id   830d18d8eca837421e26f84844c588fa
#
_cell.length_a   1.000
_cell.length_b   1.000
_cell.length_c   1.000
_cell.angle_alpha   90.00
_cell.angle_beta   90.00
_cell.angle_gamma   90.00
#
_symmetry.space_group_name_H-M   'P 1'
#
loop_
_entity.id
_entity.type
_entity.pdbx_description
1 polymer ?
#
loop_
_entity_poly.entity_id
_entity_poly.type
_entity_poly.pdbx_seq_one_letter_code
_entity_poly.pdbx_strand_id
1 'polypeptide(L)'
;MSRILRKITHKYEFLKLELEEVEEELEDYLSIWNKHFGKYFMQKNSEMWVNEETGEMRDKPPGEEDLEKPVKKKKPEKLKKLYKKLSTYTHPDKGGKVDDFNAIKKSYEDEDLLELLKFAGLYQIDFELEEEDELLVEKTCTTIQEQIQTHKGSMAYAFGTGDKAKKLAVIQMLEQHLGIQIKKEDYPQELLDLI
;
A
#
# COMPACT_ATOMS: atom_id res chain seq x y z
N MET A 1 -12.43 17.02 -23.31
CA MET A 1 -11.29 16.24 -22.74
C MET A 1 -10.20 16.11 -23.80
N SER A 2 -8.97 16.53 -23.48
CA SER A 2 -7.83 16.46 -24.41
C SER A 2 -7.51 14.99 -24.76
N ARG A 3 -6.83 14.77 -25.91
CA ARG A 3 -6.38 13.41 -26.31
C ARG A 3 -5.40 12.83 -25.29
N ILE A 4 -4.61 13.68 -24.65
CA ILE A 4 -3.63 13.31 -23.64
C ILE A 4 -4.35 12.83 -22.37
N LEU A 5 -5.28 13.62 -21.85
CA LEU A 5 -6.09 13.25 -20.66
C LEU A 5 -6.80 11.92 -20.85
N ARG A 6 -7.37 11.66 -22.06
CA ARG A 6 -8.00 10.37 -22.33
C ARG A 6 -7.00 9.19 -22.23
N LYS A 7 -5.79 9.37 -22.76
CA LYS A 7 -4.75 8.33 -22.65
C LYS A 7 -4.34 8.07 -21.20
N ILE A 8 -4.17 9.14 -20.41
CA ILE A 8 -3.78 9.04 -19.01
C ILE A 8 -4.90 8.37 -18.20
N THR A 9 -6.17 8.69 -18.47
CA THR A 9 -7.31 8.03 -17.81
C THR A 9 -7.33 6.53 -18.07
N HIS A 10 -7.12 6.09 -19.32
CA HIS A 10 -7.04 4.64 -19.61
C HIS A 10 -5.81 3.98 -18.97
N LYS A 11 -4.66 4.68 -18.91
CA LYS A 11 -3.49 4.20 -18.17
C LYS A 11 -3.81 4.01 -16.68
N TYR A 12 -4.49 4.98 -16.09
CA TYR A 12 -4.91 4.92 -14.69
C TYR A 12 -5.83 3.72 -14.42
N GLU A 13 -6.86 3.52 -15.26
CA GLU A 13 -7.78 2.38 -15.13
C GLU A 13 -7.03 1.04 -15.19
N PHE A 14 -6.11 0.92 -16.14
CA PHE A 14 -5.26 -0.28 -16.25
C PHE A 14 -4.41 -0.49 -14.98
N LEU A 15 -3.75 0.57 -14.49
CA LEU A 15 -2.90 0.48 -13.30
C LEU A 15 -3.70 0.14 -12.02
N LYS A 16 -4.95 0.63 -11.92
CA LYS A 16 -5.83 0.27 -10.80
C LYS A 16 -6.16 -1.21 -10.80
N LEU A 17 -6.50 -1.77 -11.96
CA LEU A 17 -6.75 -3.21 -12.09
C LEU A 17 -5.49 -4.03 -11.78
N GLU A 18 -4.32 -3.60 -12.27
CA GLU A 18 -3.05 -4.28 -11.96
C GLU A 18 -2.72 -4.21 -10.47
N LEU A 19 -3.00 -3.07 -9.81
CA LEU A 19 -2.78 -2.92 -8.37
C LEU A 19 -3.70 -3.88 -7.59
N GLU A 20 -4.98 -3.93 -7.93
CA GLU A 20 -5.97 -4.81 -7.30
C GLU A 20 -5.56 -6.28 -7.44
N GLU A 21 -5.15 -6.72 -8.64
CA GLU A 21 -4.63 -8.08 -8.88
C GLU A 21 -3.40 -8.39 -8.01
N VAL A 22 -2.45 -7.45 -7.94
CA VAL A 22 -1.22 -7.62 -7.14
C VAL A 22 -1.52 -7.62 -5.64
N GLU A 23 -2.48 -6.83 -5.17
CA GLU A 23 -2.90 -6.81 -3.77
C GLU A 23 -3.57 -8.13 -3.38
N GLU A 24 -4.44 -8.69 -4.21
CA GLU A 24 -5.06 -10.01 -4.01
C GLU A 24 -4.01 -11.12 -3.96
N GLU A 25 -3.09 -11.16 -4.93
CA GLU A 25 -1.99 -12.13 -4.92
C GLU A 25 -1.11 -11.99 -3.67
N LEU A 26 -0.79 -10.74 -3.28
CA LEU A 26 0.04 -10.49 -2.11
C LEU A 26 -0.65 -10.93 -0.81
N GLU A 27 -1.96 -10.79 -0.68
CA GLU A 27 -2.71 -11.28 0.48
C GLU A 27 -2.55 -12.79 0.64
N ASP A 28 -2.69 -13.54 -0.45
CA ASP A 28 -2.49 -14.99 -0.46
C ASP A 28 -1.04 -15.36 -0.08
N TYR A 29 -0.06 -14.67 -0.66
CA TYR A 29 1.36 -14.91 -0.36
C TYR A 29 1.73 -14.53 1.07
N LEU A 30 1.16 -13.46 1.61
CA LEU A 30 1.34 -13.07 3.01
C LEU A 30 0.74 -14.09 3.97
N SER A 31 -0.37 -14.71 3.63
CA SER A 31 -0.95 -15.80 4.42
C SER A 31 0.02 -16.98 4.54
N ILE A 32 0.59 -17.42 3.41
CA ILE A 32 1.59 -18.50 3.37
C ILE A 32 2.87 -18.09 4.12
N TRP A 33 3.36 -16.88 3.84
CA TRP A 33 4.55 -16.31 4.46
C TRP A 33 4.44 -16.26 5.99
N ASN A 34 3.34 -15.72 6.50
CA ASN A 34 3.10 -15.58 7.93
C ASN A 34 2.97 -16.93 8.63
N LYS A 35 2.37 -17.92 7.98
CA LYS A 35 2.28 -19.29 8.49
C LYS A 35 3.65 -19.90 8.75
N HIS A 36 4.62 -19.68 7.88
CA HIS A 36 5.95 -20.27 7.99
C HIS A 36 6.92 -19.39 8.78
N PHE A 37 6.87 -18.09 8.59
CA PHE A 37 7.90 -17.17 9.06
C PHE A 37 7.40 -16.10 10.04
N GLY A 38 6.10 -15.92 10.24
CA GLY A 38 5.52 -14.86 11.09
C GLY A 38 6.05 -14.86 12.52
N LYS A 39 6.29 -16.05 13.10
CA LYS A 39 6.83 -16.17 14.46
C LYS A 39 8.23 -15.56 14.63
N TYR A 40 9.06 -15.59 13.60
CA TYR A 40 10.41 -15.02 13.63
C TYR A 40 10.40 -13.49 13.66
N PHE A 41 9.45 -12.88 12.93
CA PHE A 41 9.23 -11.43 13.00
C PHE A 41 8.68 -11.00 14.37
N MET A 42 7.75 -11.79 14.95
CA MET A 42 7.23 -11.50 16.29
C MET A 42 8.34 -11.59 17.35
N GLN A 43 9.21 -12.60 17.27
CA GLN A 43 10.34 -12.74 18.17
C GLN A 43 11.30 -11.55 18.05
N LYS A 44 11.68 -11.17 16.82
CA LYS A 44 12.59 -10.03 16.60
C LYS A 44 11.97 -8.72 17.06
N ASN A 45 10.70 -8.51 16.79
CA ASN A 45 9.99 -7.32 17.28
C ASN A 45 9.96 -7.30 18.82
N SER A 46 9.70 -8.41 19.48
CA SER A 46 9.72 -8.45 20.96
C SER A 46 11.10 -8.12 21.53
N GLU A 47 12.18 -8.58 20.91
CA GLU A 47 13.56 -8.23 21.28
C GLU A 47 13.83 -6.73 21.11
N MET A 48 13.32 -6.10 20.08
CA MET A 48 13.47 -4.65 19.86
C MET A 48 12.77 -3.80 20.93
N TRP A 49 11.70 -4.31 21.55
CA TRP A 49 10.97 -3.62 22.62
C TRP A 49 11.59 -3.78 24.01
N VAL A 50 12.61 -4.63 24.15
CA VAL A 50 13.33 -4.81 25.41
C VAL A 50 14.62 -3.98 25.38
N ASN A 51 14.84 -3.20 26.42
CA ASN A 51 16.10 -2.49 26.60
C ASN A 51 17.19 -3.52 26.98
N GLU A 52 18.22 -3.68 26.15
CA GLU A 52 19.30 -4.65 26.36
C GLU A 52 20.08 -4.43 27.67
N GLU A 53 20.16 -3.19 28.18
CA GLU A 53 20.90 -2.84 29.39
C GLU A 53 20.07 -3.02 30.67
N THR A 54 18.76 -2.74 30.62
CA THR A 54 17.88 -2.75 31.82
C THR A 54 16.93 -3.93 31.84
N GLY A 55 16.68 -4.59 30.72
CA GLY A 55 15.70 -5.67 30.58
C GLY A 55 14.24 -5.20 30.64
N GLU A 56 14.01 -3.89 30.69
CA GLU A 56 12.65 -3.31 30.74
C GLU A 56 12.06 -3.11 29.36
N MET A 57 10.74 -3.22 29.24
CA MET A 57 10.05 -2.89 27.99
C MET A 57 10.13 -1.39 27.68
N ARG A 58 10.50 -1.08 26.45
CA ARG A 58 10.51 0.30 25.93
C ARG A 58 9.10 0.73 25.58
N ASP A 59 8.75 1.98 25.87
CA ASP A 59 7.48 2.57 25.46
C ASP A 59 7.41 2.86 23.95
N LYS A 60 8.56 2.90 23.26
CA LYS A 60 8.70 3.16 21.82
C LYS A 60 9.81 2.32 21.21
N PRO A 61 9.70 1.91 19.94
CA PRO A 61 10.77 1.20 19.24
C PRO A 61 12.02 2.09 19.10
N PRO A 62 13.24 1.49 19.09
CA PRO A 62 14.47 2.24 18.91
C PRO A 62 14.47 2.93 17.53
N GLY A 63 14.68 4.24 17.51
CA GLY A 63 14.72 5.07 16.29
C GLY A 63 13.46 5.90 16.02
N GLU A 64 12.40 5.78 16.80
CA GLU A 64 11.25 6.71 16.74
C GLU A 64 11.42 7.98 17.61
N GLU A 65 12.58 8.18 18.19
CA GLU A 65 12.91 9.45 18.83
C GLU A 65 13.07 10.48 17.71
N ASP A 66 12.07 11.36 17.58
CA ASP A 66 12.09 12.54 16.70
C ASP A 66 11.99 12.32 15.17
N LEU A 67 11.19 11.38 14.71
CA LEU A 67 10.65 11.54 13.37
C LEU A 67 9.78 12.81 13.38
N GLU A 68 10.35 13.91 12.88
CA GLU A 68 9.61 15.15 12.62
C GLU A 68 8.27 14.78 11.96
N LYS A 69 7.17 15.22 12.58
CA LYS A 69 5.82 14.97 12.02
C LYS A 69 5.87 15.35 10.55
N PRO A 70 5.49 14.46 9.63
CA PRO A 70 5.60 14.73 8.21
C PRO A 70 4.96 16.07 7.91
N VAL A 71 5.75 17.00 7.36
CA VAL A 71 5.27 18.33 6.97
C VAL A 71 4.09 18.10 6.04
N LYS A 72 2.89 18.44 6.48
CA LYS A 72 1.67 18.29 5.68
C LYS A 72 1.83 19.12 4.40
N LYS A 73 2.24 18.47 3.31
CA LYS A 73 2.29 19.11 2.00
C LYS A 73 0.91 19.68 1.69
N LYS A 74 0.86 20.93 1.22
CA LYS A 74 -0.41 21.55 0.82
C LYS A 74 -0.97 20.75 -0.37
N LYS A 75 -2.10 20.10 -0.17
CA LYS A 75 -2.79 19.39 -1.24
C LYS A 75 -3.26 20.39 -2.32
N PRO A 76 -3.34 19.97 -3.59
CA PRO A 76 -3.81 20.80 -4.70
C PRO A 76 -5.21 21.40 -4.41
N GLU A 77 -5.39 22.67 -4.72
CA GLU A 77 -6.66 23.38 -4.46
C GLU A 77 -7.85 22.75 -5.20
N LYS A 78 -7.62 22.22 -6.39
CA LYS A 78 -8.65 21.55 -7.20
C LYS A 78 -9.15 20.28 -6.53
N LEU A 79 -8.23 19.47 -5.99
CA LEU A 79 -8.54 18.29 -5.21
C LEU A 79 -9.37 18.63 -3.95
N LYS A 80 -8.99 19.69 -3.22
CA LYS A 80 -9.74 20.17 -2.06
C LYS A 80 -11.15 20.63 -2.41
N LYS A 81 -11.31 21.38 -3.51
CA LYS A 81 -12.62 21.85 -3.98
C LYS A 81 -13.53 20.69 -4.33
N LEU A 82 -13.02 19.69 -5.06
CA LEU A 82 -13.78 18.50 -5.44
C LEU A 82 -14.17 17.68 -4.21
N TYR A 83 -13.21 17.39 -3.32
CA TYR A 83 -13.46 16.70 -2.07
C TYR A 83 -14.53 17.40 -1.22
N LYS A 84 -14.45 18.72 -1.06
CA LYS A 84 -15.44 19.49 -0.30
C LYS A 84 -16.85 19.38 -0.89
N LYS A 85 -16.98 19.44 -2.21
CA LYS A 85 -18.26 19.22 -2.89
C LYS A 85 -18.78 17.81 -2.61
N LEU A 86 -18.00 16.79 -2.90
CA LEU A 86 -18.36 15.39 -2.70
C LEU A 86 -18.74 15.07 -1.25
N SER A 87 -17.93 15.50 -0.29
CA SER A 87 -18.20 15.29 1.13
C SER A 87 -19.53 15.92 1.58
N THR A 88 -19.96 17.02 0.94
CA THR A 88 -21.24 17.66 1.25
C THR A 88 -22.43 16.79 0.84
N TYR A 89 -22.30 16.02 -0.26
CA TYR A 89 -23.36 15.13 -0.76
C TYR A 89 -23.36 13.76 -0.11
N THR A 90 -22.18 13.27 0.28
CA THR A 90 -22.02 11.91 0.80
C THR A 90 -21.94 11.82 2.31
N HIS A 91 -22.01 12.96 3.03
CA HIS A 91 -21.92 12.98 4.47
C HIS A 91 -23.06 12.17 5.12
N PRO A 92 -22.78 11.25 6.05
CA PRO A 92 -23.79 10.41 6.69
C PRO A 92 -24.93 11.22 7.34
N ASP A 93 -24.59 12.36 7.99
CA ASP A 93 -25.59 13.26 8.63
C ASP A 93 -26.60 13.87 7.64
N LYS A 94 -26.29 13.81 6.34
CA LYS A 94 -27.18 14.28 5.26
C LYS A 94 -27.83 13.13 4.49
N GLY A 95 -27.75 11.91 5.02
CA GLY A 95 -28.32 10.72 4.38
C GLY A 95 -27.44 10.11 3.29
N GLY A 96 -26.18 10.52 3.19
CA GLY A 96 -25.20 9.90 2.29
C GLY A 96 -24.77 8.51 2.75
N LYS A 97 -24.23 7.72 1.81
CA LYS A 97 -23.72 6.37 2.10
C LYS A 97 -22.36 6.46 2.80
N VAL A 98 -22.23 5.76 3.92
CA VAL A 98 -20.98 5.73 4.72
C VAL A 98 -19.79 5.19 3.91
N ASP A 99 -20.03 4.14 3.11
CA ASP A 99 -18.99 3.53 2.30
C ASP A 99 -18.45 4.50 1.24
N ASP A 100 -19.33 5.21 0.53
CA ASP A 100 -18.94 6.21 -0.46
C ASP A 100 -18.19 7.37 0.21
N PHE A 101 -18.63 7.82 1.38
CA PHE A 101 -17.94 8.88 2.13
C PHE A 101 -16.52 8.45 2.54
N ASN A 102 -16.35 7.22 3.02
CA ASN A 102 -15.04 6.67 3.40
C ASN A 102 -14.13 6.50 2.18
N ALA A 103 -14.65 6.00 1.06
CA ALA A 103 -13.91 5.86 -0.18
C ALA A 103 -13.45 7.23 -0.72
N ILE A 104 -14.32 8.23 -0.73
CA ILE A 104 -13.99 9.61 -1.13
C ILE A 104 -12.93 10.22 -0.20
N LYS A 105 -13.03 9.97 1.11
CA LYS A 105 -12.03 10.44 2.08
C LYS A 105 -10.67 9.80 1.81
N LYS A 106 -10.63 8.48 1.59
CA LYS A 106 -9.41 7.75 1.23
C LYS A 106 -8.81 8.30 -0.06
N SER A 107 -9.59 8.44 -1.13
CA SER A 107 -9.12 9.00 -2.41
C SER A 107 -8.56 10.42 -2.27
N TYR A 108 -9.13 11.22 -1.38
CA TYR A 108 -8.58 12.55 -1.07
C TYR A 108 -7.26 12.47 -0.29
N GLU A 109 -7.12 11.53 0.65
CA GLU A 109 -5.90 11.30 1.41
C GLU A 109 -4.76 10.84 0.49
N ASP A 110 -5.07 9.97 -0.46
CA ASP A 110 -4.14 9.42 -1.46
C ASP A 110 -3.86 10.38 -2.63
N GLU A 111 -4.47 11.57 -2.64
CA GLU A 111 -4.40 12.55 -3.74
C GLU A 111 -4.90 11.99 -5.10
N ASP A 112 -5.80 11.03 -5.08
CA ASP A 112 -6.37 10.38 -6.27
C ASP A 112 -7.51 11.21 -6.89
N LEU A 113 -7.13 12.13 -7.77
CA LEU A 113 -8.09 13.01 -8.46
C LEU A 113 -9.05 12.23 -9.36
N LEU A 114 -8.59 11.18 -10.03
CA LEU A 114 -9.43 10.43 -10.98
C LEU A 114 -10.50 9.61 -10.27
N GLU A 115 -10.19 9.03 -9.11
CA GLU A 115 -11.20 8.34 -8.30
C GLU A 115 -12.25 9.33 -7.76
N LEU A 116 -11.84 10.52 -7.31
CA LEU A 116 -12.78 11.56 -6.92
C LEU A 116 -13.67 12.02 -8.09
N LEU A 117 -13.16 12.03 -9.32
CA LEU A 117 -13.95 12.37 -10.51
C LEU A 117 -14.97 11.28 -10.87
N LYS A 118 -14.67 10.01 -10.64
CA LYS A 118 -15.66 8.93 -10.78
C LYS A 118 -16.83 9.13 -9.83
N PHE A 119 -16.55 9.48 -8.55
CA PHE A 119 -17.59 9.82 -7.58
C PHE A 119 -18.35 11.10 -8.01
N ALA A 120 -17.68 12.11 -8.57
CA ALA A 120 -18.36 13.30 -9.08
C ALA A 120 -19.35 12.93 -10.20
N GLY A 121 -18.97 12.04 -11.11
CA GLY A 121 -19.86 11.50 -12.12
C GLY A 121 -21.06 10.76 -11.53
N LEU A 122 -20.83 9.89 -10.52
CA LEU A 122 -21.87 9.14 -9.83
C LEU A 122 -22.91 10.04 -9.14
N TYR A 123 -22.42 11.12 -8.50
CA TYR A 123 -23.25 12.09 -7.80
C TYR A 123 -23.69 13.28 -8.67
N GLN A 124 -23.47 13.23 -9.99
CA GLN A 124 -23.82 14.26 -10.96
C GLN A 124 -23.28 15.66 -10.59
N ILE A 125 -22.08 15.68 -10.05
CA ILE A 125 -21.37 16.92 -9.70
C ILE A 125 -20.55 17.36 -10.90
N ASP A 126 -20.86 18.53 -11.44
CA ASP A 126 -20.09 19.10 -12.53
C ASP A 126 -18.67 19.43 -12.10
N PHE A 127 -17.74 18.77 -12.74
CA PHE A 127 -16.32 19.01 -12.56
C PHE A 127 -15.56 18.57 -13.83
N GLU A 128 -14.86 19.51 -14.44
CA GLU A 128 -14.10 19.24 -15.66
C GLU A 128 -12.59 19.24 -15.38
N LEU A 129 -11.90 18.30 -16.01
CA LEU A 129 -10.44 18.30 -16.10
C LEU A 129 -9.99 19.30 -17.15
N GLU A 130 -9.08 20.17 -16.77
CA GLU A 130 -8.38 21.10 -17.64
C GLU A 130 -7.01 20.54 -18.02
N GLU A 131 -6.35 21.14 -19.02
CA GLU A 131 -5.01 20.70 -19.43
C GLU A 131 -3.98 20.80 -18.27
N GLU A 132 -4.16 21.78 -17.38
CA GLU A 132 -3.32 21.97 -16.18
C GLU A 132 -3.39 20.80 -15.18
N ASP A 133 -4.45 19.99 -15.24
CA ASP A 133 -4.63 18.82 -14.36
C ASP A 133 -3.86 17.59 -14.86
N GLU A 134 -3.33 17.61 -16.08
CA GLU A 134 -2.62 16.49 -16.68
C GLU A 134 -1.47 16.01 -15.77
N LEU A 135 -0.70 16.96 -15.22
CA LEU A 135 0.40 16.65 -14.29
C LEU A 135 -0.08 15.99 -13.00
N LEU A 136 -1.24 16.42 -12.48
CA LEU A 136 -1.78 15.83 -11.25
C LEU A 136 -2.24 14.40 -11.47
N VAL A 137 -2.91 14.14 -12.60
CA VAL A 137 -3.36 12.81 -12.99
C VAL A 137 -2.17 11.89 -13.30
N GLU A 138 -1.13 12.41 -13.95
CA GLU A 138 0.09 11.65 -14.23
C GLU A 138 0.82 11.27 -12.95
N LYS A 139 0.88 12.16 -11.97
CA LYS A 139 1.41 11.88 -10.63
C LYS A 139 0.64 10.74 -9.94
N THR A 140 -0.69 10.73 -10.03
CA THR A 140 -1.50 9.63 -9.49
C THR A 140 -1.10 8.28 -10.13
N CYS A 141 -0.94 8.24 -11.47
CA CYS A 141 -0.48 7.03 -12.15
C CYS A 141 0.92 6.58 -11.68
N THR A 142 1.83 7.53 -11.45
CA THR A 142 3.18 7.24 -10.95
C THR A 142 3.12 6.65 -9.54
N THR A 143 2.31 7.22 -8.67
CA THR A 143 2.13 6.70 -7.29
C THR A 143 1.60 5.27 -7.29
N ILE A 144 0.60 4.95 -8.14
CA ILE A 144 0.08 3.58 -8.27
C ILE A 144 1.17 2.63 -8.79
N GLN A 145 1.96 3.05 -9.78
CA GLN A 145 3.08 2.25 -10.28
C GLN A 145 4.12 1.96 -9.19
N GLU A 146 4.43 2.95 -8.35
CA GLU A 146 5.34 2.78 -7.21
C GLU A 146 4.78 1.81 -6.17
N GLN A 147 3.48 1.86 -5.89
CA GLN A 147 2.80 0.89 -5.01
C GLN A 147 2.90 -0.53 -5.56
N ILE A 148 2.58 -0.74 -6.85
CA ILE A 148 2.70 -2.04 -7.53
C ILE A 148 4.14 -2.57 -7.41
N GLN A 149 5.15 -1.73 -7.68
CA GLN A 149 6.55 -2.12 -7.58
C GLN A 149 6.95 -2.46 -6.14
N THR A 150 6.44 -1.71 -5.16
CA THR A 150 6.70 -1.98 -3.73
C THR A 150 6.11 -3.33 -3.31
N HIS A 151 4.89 -3.63 -3.72
CA HIS A 151 4.25 -4.92 -3.44
C HIS A 151 4.99 -6.07 -4.10
N LYS A 152 5.31 -5.97 -5.40
CA LYS A 152 6.08 -6.97 -6.16
C LYS A 152 7.51 -7.13 -5.64
N GLY A 153 8.10 -6.09 -5.04
CA GLY A 153 9.43 -6.10 -4.42
C GLY A 153 9.46 -6.68 -3.01
N SER A 154 8.31 -6.99 -2.40
CA SER A 154 8.27 -7.56 -1.06
C SER A 154 8.80 -9.00 -1.01
N MET A 155 9.37 -9.40 0.13
CA MET A 155 9.86 -10.77 0.32
C MET A 155 8.72 -11.81 0.20
N ALA A 156 7.53 -11.48 0.69
CA ALA A 156 6.37 -12.36 0.60
C ALA A 156 5.95 -12.59 -0.86
N TYR A 157 5.92 -11.55 -1.69
CA TYR A 157 5.59 -11.65 -3.10
C TYR A 157 6.67 -12.42 -3.88
N ALA A 158 7.96 -12.10 -3.63
CA ALA A 158 9.09 -12.81 -4.25
C ALA A 158 9.12 -14.30 -3.87
N PHE A 159 8.70 -14.63 -2.65
CA PHE A 159 8.56 -16.01 -2.18
C PHE A 159 7.36 -16.69 -2.86
N GLY A 160 6.20 -16.05 -2.91
CA GLY A 160 4.97 -16.60 -3.49
C GLY A 160 5.13 -16.94 -4.98
N THR A 161 5.71 -16.02 -5.76
CA THR A 161 5.91 -16.17 -7.21
C THR A 161 7.16 -16.94 -7.58
N GLY A 162 8.07 -17.19 -6.63
CA GLY A 162 9.38 -17.82 -6.89
C GLY A 162 9.29 -19.32 -7.16
N ASP A 163 10.18 -19.81 -8.02
CA ASP A 163 10.49 -21.24 -8.06
C ASP A 163 11.23 -21.69 -6.78
N LYS A 164 11.48 -22.98 -6.63
CA LYS A 164 12.14 -23.54 -5.45
C LYS A 164 13.48 -22.85 -5.12
N ALA A 165 14.29 -22.54 -6.11
CA ALA A 165 15.59 -21.90 -5.93
C ALA A 165 15.44 -20.46 -5.44
N LYS A 166 14.51 -19.69 -6.02
CA LYS A 166 14.19 -18.34 -5.56
C LYS A 166 13.62 -18.33 -4.16
N LYS A 167 12.72 -19.26 -3.83
CA LYS A 167 12.17 -19.39 -2.48
C LYS A 167 13.28 -19.62 -1.44
N LEU A 168 14.24 -20.50 -1.71
CA LEU A 168 15.41 -20.69 -0.84
C LEU A 168 16.25 -19.44 -0.70
N ALA A 169 16.51 -18.72 -1.80
CA ALA A 169 17.26 -17.47 -1.76
C ALA A 169 16.54 -16.41 -0.90
N VAL A 170 15.21 -16.30 -1.01
CA VAL A 170 14.40 -15.38 -0.16
C VAL A 170 14.49 -15.77 1.32
N ILE A 171 14.47 -17.07 1.66
CA ILE A 171 14.65 -17.52 3.04
C ILE A 171 16.05 -17.15 3.56
N GLN A 172 17.10 -17.34 2.76
CA GLN A 172 18.46 -16.93 3.15
C GLN A 172 18.57 -15.40 3.35
N MET A 173 17.93 -14.61 2.50
CA MET A 173 17.84 -13.17 2.70
C MET A 173 17.10 -12.80 3.99
N LEU A 174 16.03 -13.52 4.32
CA LEU A 174 15.29 -13.33 5.57
C LEU A 174 16.17 -13.67 6.80
N GLU A 175 16.91 -14.79 6.77
CA GLU A 175 17.85 -15.15 7.82
C GLU A 175 18.91 -14.08 8.06
N GLN A 176 19.47 -13.55 6.98
CA GLN A 176 20.45 -12.45 7.04
C GLN A 176 19.83 -11.16 7.61
N HIS A 177 18.61 -10.82 7.18
CA HIS A 177 17.91 -9.63 7.64
C HIS A 177 17.56 -9.68 9.13
N LEU A 178 17.11 -10.83 9.60
CA LEU A 178 16.73 -11.03 11.00
C LEU A 178 17.95 -11.39 11.91
N GLY A 179 19.07 -11.81 11.33
CA GLY A 179 20.24 -12.28 12.08
C GLY A 179 19.99 -13.59 12.82
N ILE A 180 19.10 -14.44 12.30
CA ILE A 180 18.70 -15.72 12.90
C ILE A 180 18.79 -16.83 11.87
N GLN A 181 18.75 -18.08 12.35
CA GLN A 181 18.63 -19.26 11.50
C GLN A 181 17.21 -19.82 11.60
N ILE A 182 16.55 -19.98 10.45
CA ILE A 182 15.21 -20.56 10.36
C ILE A 182 15.31 -22.08 10.51
N LYS A 183 14.46 -22.66 11.35
CA LYS A 183 14.46 -24.10 11.59
C LYS A 183 13.93 -24.84 10.37
N LYS A 184 14.53 -25.98 10.04
CA LYS A 184 14.09 -26.83 8.91
C LYS A 184 12.62 -27.23 8.98
N GLU A 185 12.07 -27.44 10.17
CA GLU A 185 10.66 -27.77 10.38
C GLU A 185 9.68 -26.67 9.93
N ASP A 186 10.15 -25.42 9.79
CA ASP A 186 9.37 -24.25 9.35
C ASP A 186 9.46 -23.99 7.86
N TYR A 187 10.30 -24.73 7.15
CA TYR A 187 10.35 -24.65 5.70
C TYR A 187 9.09 -25.28 5.08
N PRO A 188 8.57 -24.73 3.98
CA PRO A 188 7.54 -25.41 3.22
C PRO A 188 7.98 -26.80 2.78
N GLN A 189 7.06 -27.77 2.86
CA GLN A 189 7.37 -29.17 2.55
C GLN A 189 8.05 -29.37 1.20
N GLU A 190 7.65 -28.56 0.20
CA GLU A 190 8.19 -28.60 -1.16
C GLU A 190 9.69 -28.22 -1.27
N LEU A 191 10.27 -27.61 -0.23
CA LEU A 191 11.66 -27.18 -0.18
C LEU A 191 12.54 -28.12 0.65
N LEU A 192 11.95 -29.03 1.45
CA LEU A 192 12.70 -29.91 2.34
C LEU A 192 13.64 -30.86 1.60
N ASP A 193 13.33 -31.22 0.37
CA ASP A 193 14.16 -32.10 -0.46
C ASP A 193 15.42 -31.41 -1.00
N LEU A 194 15.54 -30.08 -0.81
CA LEU A 194 16.66 -29.27 -1.32
C LEU A 194 17.63 -28.80 -0.23
N ILE A 195 17.33 -29.09 1.02
CA ILE A 195 18.09 -28.73 2.23
C ILE A 195 18.41 -29.97 3.06
#